data_171ec3b0568ce005ac1b7ed4f88860a8
#
_entry.id   171ec3b0568ce005ac1b7ed4f88860a8
#
_cell.length_a   1.000
_cell.length_b   1.000
_cell.length_c   1.000
_cell.angle_alpha   90.00
_cell.angle_beta   90.00
_cell.angle_gamma   90.00
#
_symmetry.space_group_name_H-M   'P 1'
#
loop_
_entity.id
_entity.type
_entity.pdbx_description
1 polymer ?
#
loop_
_entity_poly.entity_id
_entity_poly.type
_entity_poly.pdbx_seq_one_letter_code
_entity_poly.pdbx_strand_id
1 'polypeptide(L)'
;MKKIIGVSAAMLMLASPVIAEDIKIGISLGFTGPLESLAPAMNNGAQMAIAEVAESKSLLGGSNVVAVTGDSTCADTAAAVATGERLVTAENVNAIVGAMCSGATQAVLEGVAMPNGIVMISGSATAPVLSTVEDNGLFFRTAPSDARSAEVLADILKEEGYKSIAITYVNNDYGKGLGSAIAVSYTHLRAHET
;
A
#
# COMPACT_ATOMS: atom_id res chain seq x y z
N MET A 1 62.89 24.24 42.11
CA MET A 1 62.12 23.02 41.89
C MET A 1 60.65 23.41 41.71
N LYS A 2 60.17 23.52 40.45
CA LYS A 2 58.77 23.88 40.11
C LYS A 2 57.98 22.59 39.85
N LYS A 3 57.00 22.31 40.72
CA LYS A 3 56.08 21.19 40.52
C LYS A 3 54.99 21.59 39.48
N ILE A 4 54.99 20.92 38.34
CA ILE A 4 53.92 21.04 37.35
C ILE A 4 52.83 20.07 37.76
N ILE A 5 51.66 20.61 38.16
CA ILE A 5 50.46 19.85 38.46
C ILE A 5 49.76 19.69 37.12
N GLY A 6 49.76 18.46 36.58
CA GLY A 6 48.98 18.10 35.38
C GLY A 6 47.50 17.94 35.73
N VAL A 7 46.67 18.81 35.20
CA VAL A 7 45.21 18.67 35.27
C VAL A 7 44.77 17.77 34.12
N SER A 8 44.47 16.51 34.41
CA SER A 8 43.83 15.62 33.48
C SER A 8 42.33 15.95 33.41
N ALA A 9 41.92 16.64 32.35
CA ALA A 9 40.51 16.85 32.05
C ALA A 9 39.90 15.51 31.55
N ALA A 10 39.16 14.82 32.41
CA ALA A 10 38.35 13.69 32.03
C ALA A 10 37.14 14.19 31.22
N MET A 11 37.19 13.99 29.91
CA MET A 11 36.08 14.28 29.01
C MET A 11 34.99 13.20 29.21
N LEU A 12 34.02 13.46 30.07
CA LEU A 12 32.81 12.65 30.16
C LEU A 12 32.03 12.83 28.85
N MET A 13 32.11 11.84 27.97
CA MET A 13 31.17 11.72 26.87
C MET A 13 29.79 11.41 27.47
N LEU A 14 28.92 12.42 27.50
CA LEU A 14 27.48 12.22 27.73
C LEU A 14 26.92 11.45 26.54
N ALA A 15 26.90 10.13 26.65
CA ALA A 15 26.09 9.30 25.76
C ALA A 15 24.61 9.61 26.05
N SER A 16 24.04 10.52 25.29
CA SER A 16 22.60 10.69 25.30
C SER A 16 21.95 9.35 24.96
N PRO A 17 20.99 8.86 25.75
CA PRO A 17 20.24 7.67 25.35
C PRO A 17 19.55 7.98 24.02
N VAL A 18 19.89 7.23 22.98
CA VAL A 18 19.12 7.22 21.74
C VAL A 18 17.80 6.56 22.10
N ILE A 19 16.79 7.37 22.36
CA ILE A 19 15.42 6.89 22.48
C ILE A 19 15.03 6.44 21.07
N ALA A 20 14.80 5.15 20.89
CA ALA A 20 14.29 4.63 19.64
C ALA A 20 12.91 5.27 19.40
N GLU A 21 12.80 6.01 18.30
CA GLU A 21 11.55 6.66 17.91
C GLU A 21 10.54 5.59 17.46
N ASP A 22 9.26 5.81 17.78
CA ASP A 22 8.18 4.93 17.30
C ASP A 22 8.12 4.93 15.77
N ILE A 23 8.09 3.75 15.16
CA ILE A 23 7.84 3.56 13.74
C ILE A 23 6.33 3.52 13.55
N LYS A 24 5.81 4.49 12.83
CA LYS A 24 4.36 4.61 12.58
C LYS A 24 4.01 4.03 11.22
N ILE A 25 3.07 3.10 11.19
CA ILE A 25 2.52 2.51 9.97
C ILE A 25 1.10 3.04 9.76
N GLY A 26 0.90 3.76 8.67
CA GLY A 26 -0.43 4.21 8.25
C GLY A 26 -1.23 3.04 7.68
N ILE A 27 -2.47 2.84 8.14
CA ILE A 27 -3.40 1.87 7.57
C ILE A 27 -4.51 2.65 6.87
N SER A 28 -4.48 2.68 5.53
CA SER A 28 -5.43 3.41 4.69
C SER A 28 -6.41 2.44 4.05
N LEU A 29 -7.62 2.36 4.58
CA LEU A 29 -8.68 1.46 4.10
C LEU A 29 -9.99 2.21 3.92
N GLY A 30 -10.96 1.61 3.23
CA GLY A 30 -12.30 2.19 3.03
C GLY A 30 -13.21 1.86 4.23
N PHE A 31 -13.06 2.56 5.33
CA PHE A 31 -13.90 2.39 6.52
C PHE A 31 -15.31 2.94 6.33
N THR A 32 -15.50 3.82 5.36
CA THR A 32 -16.80 4.26 4.87
C THR A 32 -16.92 4.02 3.38
N GLY A 33 -18.16 4.04 2.85
CA GLY A 33 -18.41 3.87 1.42
C GLY A 33 -18.75 2.43 1.03
N PRO A 34 -18.65 2.08 -0.28
CA PRO A 34 -19.27 0.88 -0.82
C PRO A 34 -18.65 -0.44 -0.34
N LEU A 35 -17.45 -0.42 0.21
CA LEU A 35 -16.72 -1.61 0.68
C LEU A 35 -16.43 -1.57 2.19
N GLU A 36 -17.11 -0.73 2.94
CA GLU A 36 -16.90 -0.54 4.38
C GLU A 36 -16.95 -1.85 5.19
N SER A 37 -17.78 -2.81 4.77
CA SER A 37 -17.91 -4.10 5.45
C SER A 37 -16.65 -4.97 5.42
N LEU A 38 -15.71 -4.71 4.50
CA LEU A 38 -14.46 -5.45 4.37
C LEU A 38 -13.32 -4.83 5.19
N ALA A 39 -13.37 -3.53 5.42
CA ALA A 39 -12.27 -2.80 6.07
C ALA A 39 -11.94 -3.29 7.49
N PRO A 40 -12.90 -3.65 8.38
CA PRO A 40 -12.57 -4.10 9.72
C PRO A 40 -11.70 -5.36 9.75
N ALA A 41 -11.99 -6.36 8.92
CA ALA A 41 -11.20 -7.59 8.87
C ALA A 41 -9.77 -7.33 8.35
N MET A 42 -9.63 -6.50 7.31
CA MET A 42 -8.33 -6.11 6.77
C MET A 42 -7.52 -5.30 7.78
N ASN A 43 -8.16 -4.36 8.47
CA ASN A 43 -7.53 -3.57 9.53
C ASN A 43 -7.04 -4.45 10.68
N ASN A 44 -7.85 -5.40 11.14
CA ASN A 44 -7.46 -6.32 12.21
C ASN A 44 -6.23 -7.16 11.80
N GLY A 45 -6.18 -7.64 10.55
CA GLY A 45 -5.01 -8.37 10.03
C GLY A 45 -3.75 -7.50 10.01
N ALA A 46 -3.86 -6.26 9.55
CA ALA A 46 -2.73 -5.32 9.54
C ALA A 46 -2.26 -4.98 10.97
N GLN A 47 -3.17 -4.70 11.88
CA GLN A 47 -2.83 -4.43 13.28
C GLN A 47 -2.20 -5.62 13.98
N MET A 48 -2.67 -6.84 13.70
CA MET A 48 -2.06 -8.07 14.23
C MET A 48 -0.61 -8.21 13.79
N ALA A 49 -0.31 -8.03 12.50
CA ALA A 49 1.05 -8.07 11.99
C ALA A 49 1.95 -6.98 12.60
N ILE A 50 1.44 -5.77 12.76
CA ILE A 50 2.15 -4.67 13.41
C ILE A 50 2.46 -5.01 14.87
N ALA A 51 1.50 -5.58 15.60
CA ALA A 51 1.68 -6.00 16.99
C ALA A 51 2.75 -7.10 17.13
N GLU A 52 2.73 -8.10 16.26
CA GLU A 52 3.75 -9.17 16.24
C GLU A 52 5.16 -8.59 16.03
N VAL A 53 5.32 -7.64 15.09
CA VAL A 53 6.61 -6.98 14.85
C VAL A 53 7.03 -6.16 16.07
N ALA A 54 6.12 -5.41 16.68
CA ALA A 54 6.37 -4.61 17.88
C ALA A 54 6.82 -5.49 19.07
N GLU A 55 6.15 -6.63 19.29
CA GLU A 55 6.46 -7.57 20.36
C GLU A 55 7.82 -8.26 20.15
N SER A 56 8.18 -8.53 18.90
CA SER A 56 9.45 -9.20 18.57
C SER A 56 10.68 -8.37 18.93
N LYS A 57 10.56 -7.06 19.03
CA LYS A 57 11.67 -6.09 19.25
C LYS A 57 12.83 -6.25 18.26
N SER A 58 12.58 -6.87 17.10
CA SER A 58 13.61 -7.15 16.09
C SER A 58 13.90 -5.98 15.16
N LEU A 59 13.02 -4.98 15.11
CA LEU A 59 13.13 -3.87 14.18
C LEU A 59 13.95 -2.73 14.78
N LEU A 60 14.92 -2.22 14.01
CA LEU A 60 15.72 -1.00 14.29
C LEU A 60 16.13 -0.82 15.76
N GLY A 61 16.81 -1.82 16.33
CA GLY A 61 17.31 -1.72 17.70
C GLY A 61 16.25 -1.81 18.79
N GLY A 62 15.10 -2.40 18.48
CA GLY A 62 13.98 -2.58 19.41
C GLY A 62 12.99 -1.43 19.42
N SER A 63 12.96 -0.61 18.35
CA SER A 63 11.93 0.42 18.14
C SER A 63 10.54 -0.16 18.30
N ASN A 64 9.64 0.63 18.85
CA ASN A 64 8.23 0.28 18.89
C ASN A 64 7.60 0.52 17.52
N VAL A 65 6.59 -0.28 17.15
CA VAL A 65 5.84 -0.12 15.90
C VAL A 65 4.38 0.09 16.24
N VAL A 66 3.78 1.16 15.71
CA VAL A 66 2.41 1.54 16.01
C VAL A 66 1.60 1.78 14.74
N ALA A 67 0.30 1.45 14.79
CA ALA A 67 -0.63 1.66 13.70
C ALA A 67 -1.34 3.01 13.81
N VAL A 68 -1.52 3.69 12.68
CA VAL A 68 -2.36 4.90 12.56
C VAL A 68 -3.36 4.68 11.43
N THR A 69 -4.66 4.68 11.73
CA THR A 69 -5.69 4.41 10.72
C THR A 69 -6.17 5.66 10.00
N GLY A 70 -6.52 5.51 8.73
CA GLY A 70 -7.14 6.53 7.91
C GLY A 70 -8.19 5.94 6.96
N ASP A 71 -9.28 6.68 6.76
CA ASP A 71 -10.37 6.27 5.86
C ASP A 71 -10.12 6.79 4.43
N SER A 72 -9.92 5.90 3.48
CA SER A 72 -9.75 6.20 2.05
C SER A 72 -11.05 6.09 1.24
N THR A 73 -12.16 5.78 1.87
CA THR A 73 -13.54 5.69 1.37
C THR A 73 -13.78 4.75 0.18
N CYS A 74 -12.81 4.44 -0.65
CA CYS A 74 -12.93 3.70 -1.92
C CYS A 74 -13.86 4.33 -2.99
N ALA A 75 -14.51 5.41 -2.71
CA ALA A 75 -15.46 6.08 -3.60
C ALA A 75 -14.94 7.42 -4.12
N ASP A 76 -14.13 8.10 -3.32
CA ASP A 76 -13.63 9.45 -3.58
C ASP A 76 -12.09 9.48 -3.48
N THR A 77 -11.44 9.65 -4.62
CA THR A 77 -9.98 9.72 -4.69
C THR A 77 -9.41 10.97 -4.01
N ALA A 78 -10.15 12.08 -3.99
CA ALA A 78 -9.72 13.29 -3.28
C ALA A 78 -9.74 13.08 -1.76
N ALA A 79 -10.76 12.40 -1.23
CA ALA A 79 -10.80 12.02 0.18
C ALA A 79 -9.67 11.04 0.54
N ALA A 80 -9.34 10.11 -0.36
CA ALA A 80 -8.22 9.19 -0.18
C ALA A 80 -6.88 9.94 -0.12
N VAL A 81 -6.66 10.91 -1.03
CA VAL A 81 -5.45 11.78 -1.03
C VAL A 81 -5.37 12.59 0.25
N ALA A 82 -6.44 13.25 0.67
CA ALA A 82 -6.46 14.02 1.91
C ALA A 82 -6.14 13.15 3.16
N THR A 83 -6.64 11.90 3.17
CA THR A 83 -6.28 10.92 4.21
C THR A 83 -4.80 10.56 4.16
N GLY A 84 -4.25 10.32 2.97
CA GLY A 84 -2.83 10.06 2.79
C GLY A 84 -1.96 11.23 3.25
N GLU A 85 -2.31 12.45 2.86
CA GLU A 85 -1.63 13.67 3.30
C GLU A 85 -1.63 13.80 4.82
N ARG A 86 -2.77 13.59 5.48
CA ARG A 86 -2.85 13.59 6.94
C ARG A 86 -1.92 12.56 7.56
N LEU A 87 -1.95 11.33 7.08
CA LEU A 87 -1.09 10.25 7.58
C LEU A 87 0.39 10.62 7.46
N VAL A 88 0.80 11.19 6.33
CA VAL A 88 2.21 11.51 6.07
C VAL A 88 2.64 12.78 6.79
N THR A 89 1.86 13.86 6.72
CA THR A 89 2.30 15.19 7.17
C THR A 89 1.94 15.52 8.62
N ALA A 90 0.79 15.03 9.10
CA ALA A 90 0.34 15.29 10.46
C ALA A 90 0.70 14.17 11.44
N GLU A 91 0.52 12.93 11.02
CA GLU A 91 0.82 11.76 11.86
C GLU A 91 2.29 11.30 11.73
N ASN A 92 2.99 11.72 10.67
CA ASN A 92 4.37 11.37 10.36
C ASN A 92 4.57 9.84 10.25
N VAL A 93 3.73 9.16 9.46
CA VAL A 93 3.90 7.72 9.22
C VAL A 93 5.12 7.45 8.35
N ASN A 94 5.79 6.33 8.60
CA ASN A 94 7.00 5.91 7.87
C ASN A 94 6.67 5.06 6.63
N ALA A 95 5.50 4.42 6.61
CA ALA A 95 4.99 3.64 5.48
C ALA A 95 3.46 3.58 5.54
N ILE A 96 2.83 3.19 4.43
CA ILE A 96 1.37 3.03 4.33
C ILE A 96 1.02 1.60 3.90
N VAL A 97 0.19 0.92 4.70
CA VAL A 97 -0.54 -0.28 4.31
C VAL A 97 -1.88 0.15 3.71
N GLY A 98 -2.04 -0.05 2.41
CA GLY A 98 -3.21 0.44 1.66
C GLY A 98 -2.78 1.08 0.33
N ALA A 99 -3.66 1.82 -0.36
CA ALA A 99 -5.07 1.87 0.00
C ALA A 99 -5.80 0.57 -0.39
N MET A 100 -7.08 0.45 0.02
CA MET A 100 -7.85 -0.76 -0.25
C MET A 100 -8.27 -0.88 -1.71
N CYS A 101 -8.66 0.21 -2.34
CA CYS A 101 -9.22 0.25 -3.69
C CYS A 101 -8.23 0.82 -4.71
N SER A 102 -8.21 0.27 -5.93
CA SER A 102 -7.18 0.58 -6.94
C SER A 102 -7.07 2.07 -7.26
N GLY A 103 -8.18 2.78 -7.47
CA GLY A 103 -8.17 4.22 -7.76
C GLY A 103 -7.65 5.04 -6.57
N ALA A 104 -8.07 4.71 -5.34
CA ALA A 104 -7.55 5.33 -4.13
C ALA A 104 -6.04 5.06 -3.96
N THR A 105 -5.61 3.82 -4.24
CA THR A 105 -4.18 3.43 -4.18
C THR A 105 -3.36 4.26 -5.15
N GLN A 106 -3.78 4.36 -6.41
CA GLN A 106 -3.06 5.12 -7.42
C GLN A 106 -3.00 6.61 -7.05
N ALA A 107 -4.13 7.20 -6.64
CA ALA A 107 -4.19 8.61 -6.28
C ALA A 107 -3.30 8.95 -5.07
N VAL A 108 -3.29 8.11 -4.04
CA VAL A 108 -2.41 8.30 -2.87
C VAL A 108 -0.94 8.07 -3.23
N LEU A 109 -0.64 7.07 -4.07
CA LEU A 109 0.71 6.81 -4.54
C LEU A 109 1.30 8.03 -5.27
N GLU A 110 0.60 8.49 -6.32
CA GLU A 110 1.07 9.58 -7.17
C GLU A 110 1.03 10.94 -6.45
N GLY A 111 -0.03 11.21 -5.70
CA GLY A 111 -0.26 12.52 -5.06
C GLY A 111 0.45 12.70 -3.73
N VAL A 112 0.74 11.63 -3.01
CA VAL A 112 1.25 11.73 -1.63
C VAL A 112 2.50 10.90 -1.42
N ALA A 113 2.46 9.59 -1.67
CA ALA A 113 3.53 8.70 -1.27
C ALA A 113 4.83 8.96 -2.05
N MET A 114 4.76 9.05 -3.36
CA MET A 114 5.93 9.32 -4.22
C MET A 114 6.58 10.69 -3.92
N PRO A 115 5.83 11.80 -3.83
CA PRO A 115 6.42 13.10 -3.51
C PRO A 115 7.11 13.16 -2.14
N ASN A 116 6.67 12.32 -1.20
CA ASN A 116 7.21 12.29 0.17
C ASN A 116 8.17 11.11 0.44
N GLY A 117 8.45 10.27 -0.55
CA GLY A 117 9.34 9.11 -0.40
C GLY A 117 8.77 8.02 0.53
N ILE A 118 7.44 7.90 0.63
CA ILE A 118 6.75 6.96 1.51
C ILE A 118 6.46 5.67 0.77
N VAL A 119 6.89 4.54 1.34
CA VAL A 119 6.58 3.21 0.79
C VAL A 119 5.11 2.87 1.04
N MET A 120 4.45 2.34 0.01
CA MET A 120 3.09 1.82 0.08
C MET A 120 3.03 0.34 -0.25
N ILE A 121 2.24 -0.42 0.51
CA ILE A 121 1.91 -1.81 0.19
C ILE A 121 0.41 -2.03 0.26
N SER A 122 -0.21 -2.47 -0.84
CA SER A 122 -1.64 -2.78 -0.88
C SER A 122 -1.89 -4.29 -0.86
N GLY A 123 -2.84 -4.73 -0.02
CA GLY A 123 -3.30 -6.11 0.05
C GLY A 123 -4.41 -6.45 -0.94
N SER A 124 -4.99 -5.46 -1.64
CA SER A 124 -6.22 -5.65 -2.40
C SER A 124 -6.37 -4.83 -3.68
N ALA A 125 -5.47 -3.89 -3.96
CA ALA A 125 -5.52 -3.10 -5.19
C ALA A 125 -4.97 -3.90 -6.37
N THR A 126 -5.84 -4.33 -7.30
CA THR A 126 -5.54 -5.30 -8.35
C THR A 126 -5.46 -4.71 -9.76
N ALA A 127 -5.85 -3.44 -9.98
CA ALA A 127 -5.88 -2.84 -11.30
C ALA A 127 -4.55 -3.02 -12.07
N PRO A 128 -4.59 -3.38 -13.37
CA PRO A 128 -3.39 -3.62 -14.16
C PRO A 128 -2.43 -2.43 -14.22
N VAL A 129 -2.95 -1.20 -14.23
CA VAL A 129 -2.18 0.03 -14.28
C VAL A 129 -1.16 0.13 -13.13
N LEU A 130 -1.47 -0.40 -11.97
CA LEU A 130 -0.57 -0.42 -10.81
C LEU A 130 0.69 -1.28 -11.00
N SER A 131 0.77 -2.07 -12.07
CA SER A 131 2.01 -2.79 -12.45
C SER A 131 2.92 -1.99 -13.39
N THR A 132 2.44 -0.87 -13.93
CA THR A 132 3.13 -0.09 -14.98
C THR A 132 3.26 1.39 -14.64
N VAL A 133 2.60 1.84 -13.57
CA VAL A 133 2.77 3.21 -13.09
C VAL A 133 4.22 3.45 -12.66
N GLU A 134 4.76 4.60 -13.00
CA GLU A 134 6.05 5.03 -12.44
C GLU A 134 5.87 5.26 -10.95
N ASP A 135 6.54 4.47 -10.13
CA ASP A 135 6.34 4.46 -8.68
C ASP A 135 7.61 4.74 -7.87
N ASN A 136 8.71 5.02 -8.55
CA ASN A 136 10.03 5.22 -7.94
C ASN A 136 10.48 4.04 -7.04
N GLY A 137 9.93 2.84 -7.24
CA GLY A 137 10.18 1.67 -6.39
C GLY A 137 9.50 1.75 -5.01
N LEU A 138 8.48 2.58 -4.86
CA LEU A 138 7.80 2.82 -3.59
C LEU A 138 6.47 2.08 -3.44
N PHE A 139 5.97 1.43 -4.51
CA PHE A 139 4.71 0.70 -4.46
C PHE A 139 4.90 -0.81 -4.56
N PHE A 140 4.21 -1.51 -3.68
CA PHE A 140 4.14 -2.96 -3.64
C PHE A 140 2.70 -3.43 -3.45
N ARG A 141 2.40 -4.66 -3.89
CA ARG A 141 1.12 -5.30 -3.59
C ARG A 141 1.28 -6.79 -3.37
N THR A 142 0.46 -7.35 -2.49
CA THR A 142 0.40 -8.80 -2.25
C THR A 142 -0.68 -9.50 -3.07
N ALA A 143 -1.65 -8.74 -3.60
CA ALA A 143 -2.65 -9.26 -4.52
C ALA A 143 -2.11 -9.34 -5.95
N PRO A 144 -2.42 -10.39 -6.74
CA PRO A 144 -2.03 -10.46 -8.14
C PRO A 144 -2.75 -9.39 -8.98
N SER A 145 -2.19 -9.09 -10.17
CA SER A 145 -2.82 -8.18 -11.12
C SER A 145 -4.05 -8.80 -11.77
N ASP A 146 -5.08 -7.99 -11.98
CA ASP A 146 -6.27 -8.36 -12.76
C ASP A 146 -5.95 -8.70 -14.23
N ALA A 147 -4.80 -8.29 -14.76
CA ALA A 147 -4.33 -8.74 -16.06
C ALA A 147 -4.21 -10.28 -16.09
N ARG A 148 -3.66 -10.89 -15.02
CA ARG A 148 -3.57 -12.35 -14.91
C ARG A 148 -4.94 -13.01 -14.73
N SER A 149 -5.83 -12.39 -13.94
CA SER A 149 -7.22 -12.87 -13.79
C SER A 149 -7.96 -12.87 -15.11
N ALA A 150 -7.74 -11.83 -15.93
CA ALA A 150 -8.35 -11.71 -17.25
C ALA A 150 -7.87 -12.79 -18.24
N GLU A 151 -6.58 -13.11 -18.24
CA GLU A 151 -6.02 -14.20 -19.05
C GLU A 151 -6.65 -15.55 -18.66
N VAL A 152 -6.65 -15.88 -17.37
CA VAL A 152 -7.25 -17.14 -16.88
C VAL A 152 -8.75 -17.23 -17.23
N LEU A 153 -9.49 -16.13 -17.06
CA LEU A 153 -10.91 -16.11 -17.44
C LEU A 153 -11.11 -16.31 -18.94
N ALA A 154 -10.27 -15.69 -19.77
CA ALA A 154 -10.35 -15.84 -21.23
C ALA A 154 -10.06 -17.29 -21.65
N ASP A 155 -9.06 -17.95 -21.04
CA ASP A 155 -8.78 -19.37 -21.28
C ASP A 155 -9.98 -20.26 -20.92
N ILE A 156 -10.60 -20.07 -19.76
CA ILE A 156 -11.79 -20.79 -19.33
C ILE A 156 -12.95 -20.59 -20.33
N LEU A 157 -13.21 -19.35 -20.74
CA LEU A 157 -14.27 -19.04 -21.70
C LEU A 157 -14.05 -19.71 -23.06
N LYS A 158 -12.79 -19.84 -23.47
CA LYS A 158 -12.41 -20.55 -24.68
C LYS A 158 -12.60 -22.06 -24.55
N GLU A 159 -12.15 -22.67 -23.46
CA GLU A 159 -12.31 -24.10 -23.17
C GLU A 159 -13.80 -24.49 -23.14
N GLU A 160 -14.65 -23.66 -22.57
CA GLU A 160 -16.09 -23.82 -22.50
C GLU A 160 -16.79 -23.55 -23.85
N GLY A 161 -16.06 -23.09 -24.86
CA GLY A 161 -16.54 -22.90 -26.23
C GLY A 161 -17.41 -21.65 -26.44
N TYR A 162 -17.40 -20.67 -25.56
CA TYR A 162 -18.14 -19.42 -25.73
C TYR A 162 -17.62 -18.61 -26.92
N LYS A 163 -18.52 -18.20 -27.81
CA LYS A 163 -18.21 -17.45 -29.04
C LYS A 163 -18.38 -15.94 -28.88
N SER A 164 -19.09 -15.50 -27.86
CA SER A 164 -19.28 -14.08 -27.52
C SER A 164 -19.51 -13.92 -26.03
N ILE A 165 -19.05 -12.81 -25.49
CA ILE A 165 -19.23 -12.43 -24.10
C ILE A 165 -19.77 -11.00 -24.02
N ALA A 166 -20.52 -10.71 -22.97
CA ALA A 166 -20.88 -9.35 -22.58
C ALA A 166 -20.16 -9.01 -21.28
N ILE A 167 -19.54 -7.84 -21.23
CA ILE A 167 -18.77 -7.38 -20.05
C ILE A 167 -19.51 -6.21 -19.43
N THR A 168 -19.84 -6.35 -18.15
CA THR A 168 -20.32 -5.25 -17.32
C THR A 168 -19.38 -5.08 -16.13
N TYR A 169 -19.16 -3.84 -15.69
CA TYR A 169 -18.23 -3.53 -14.62
C TYR A 169 -18.68 -2.30 -13.81
N VAL A 170 -18.21 -2.18 -12.58
CA VAL A 170 -18.41 -0.97 -11.77
C VAL A 170 -17.65 0.19 -12.40
N ASN A 171 -18.30 1.37 -12.45
CA ASN A 171 -17.71 2.56 -13.07
C ASN A 171 -16.68 3.25 -12.16
N ASN A 172 -15.57 2.57 -11.94
CA ASN A 172 -14.38 3.08 -11.23
C ASN A 172 -13.10 2.50 -11.89
N ASP A 173 -11.92 2.89 -11.42
CA ASP A 173 -10.65 2.51 -12.03
C ASP A 173 -10.37 1.00 -11.94
N TYR A 174 -10.78 0.34 -10.84
CA TYR A 174 -10.74 -1.11 -10.73
C TYR A 174 -11.59 -1.79 -11.82
N GLY A 175 -12.90 -1.44 -11.89
CA GLY A 175 -13.81 -2.07 -12.84
C GLY A 175 -13.45 -1.82 -14.30
N LYS A 176 -13.04 -0.60 -14.64
CA LYS A 176 -12.55 -0.26 -16.00
C LYS A 176 -11.29 -1.05 -16.35
N GLY A 177 -10.33 -1.14 -15.42
CA GLY A 177 -9.10 -1.88 -15.62
C GLY A 177 -9.32 -3.36 -15.85
N LEU A 178 -10.11 -4.03 -15.01
CA LEU A 178 -10.46 -5.43 -15.15
C LEU A 178 -11.27 -5.70 -16.40
N GLY A 179 -12.32 -4.90 -16.67
CA GLY A 179 -13.16 -5.06 -17.87
C GLY A 179 -12.36 -4.91 -19.16
N SER A 180 -11.45 -3.95 -19.23
CA SER A 180 -10.55 -3.76 -20.37
C SER A 180 -9.60 -4.94 -20.53
N ALA A 181 -9.00 -5.43 -19.46
CA ALA A 181 -8.10 -6.58 -19.49
C ALA A 181 -8.82 -7.84 -20.00
N ILE A 182 -10.05 -8.11 -19.56
CA ILE A 182 -10.86 -9.23 -20.04
C ILE A 182 -11.15 -9.07 -21.54
N ALA A 183 -11.55 -7.88 -21.98
CA ALA A 183 -11.83 -7.64 -23.40
C ALA A 183 -10.60 -7.88 -24.28
N VAL A 184 -9.44 -7.41 -23.86
CA VAL A 184 -8.18 -7.60 -24.56
C VAL A 184 -7.79 -9.07 -24.61
N SER A 185 -7.75 -9.76 -23.47
CA SER A 185 -7.37 -11.18 -23.38
C SER A 185 -8.29 -12.07 -24.22
N TYR A 186 -9.60 -11.86 -24.14
CA TYR A 186 -10.57 -12.64 -24.92
C TYR A 186 -10.44 -12.38 -26.42
N THR A 187 -10.16 -11.14 -26.85
CA THR A 187 -9.98 -10.80 -28.26
C THR A 187 -8.72 -11.42 -28.83
N HIS A 188 -7.62 -11.40 -28.09
CA HIS A 188 -6.35 -12.01 -28.50
C HIS A 188 -6.49 -13.52 -28.69
N LEU A 189 -7.12 -14.23 -27.77
CA LEU A 189 -7.34 -15.67 -27.90
C LEU A 189 -8.14 -16.05 -29.15
N ARG A 190 -9.10 -15.23 -29.54
CA ARG A 190 -9.90 -15.48 -30.76
C ARG A 190 -9.15 -15.16 -32.04
N ALA A 191 -8.25 -14.18 -32.06
CA ALA A 191 -7.46 -13.84 -33.22
C ALA A 191 -6.50 -14.95 -33.65
N HIS A 192 -6.15 -15.87 -32.77
CA HIS A 192 -5.30 -17.03 -33.08
C HIS A 192 -6.08 -18.25 -33.59
N GLU A 193 -7.42 -18.17 -33.71
CA GLU A 193 -8.30 -19.24 -34.22
C GLU A 193 -8.65 -19.08 -35.70
N THR A 194 -8.27 -17.97 -36.35
CA THR A 194 -8.48 -17.66 -37.77
C THR A 194 -7.18 -17.72 -38.57
#